data_6323517bdb765f3d9950ac35be232fce
#
_entry.id   6323517bdb765f3d9950ac35be232fce
#
_cell.length_a   1.000
_cell.length_b   1.000
_cell.length_c   1.000
_cell.angle_alpha   90.00
_cell.angle_beta   90.00
_cell.angle_gamma   90.00
#
_symmetry.space_group_name_H-M   'P 1'
#
loop_
_entity.id
_entity.type
_entity.pdbx_description
1 polymer ?
#
loop_
_entity_poly.entity_id
_entity_poly.type
_entity_poly.pdbx_seq_one_letter_code
_entity_poly.pdbx_strand_id
1 'polypeptide(L)'
;EDLTKFGKVITANGLKEKLTILASADMEGRETATPGQKRAAAYIENEFKRMGLQPGNGDSYQQVYPVYQDALTEKQLVVNGKSMDWDKDFNFSMQTIASGNFNYSSIVFAGYGIVDSAKGINDYANLDVKGKLVVVVEGSSTGMPTMGVGGSRAFSANPASPAAKMRVASAKGAIGLLVVSADFPKKMATQVKGGMYLKKNNAAGFLMVNISANVASSLLGNATTLSLSDIAAATKGSYNAGINIVATKTTDNLESSNVVGVIPGTDKKEEYLVLSARYDHSG
;
A
#
# COMPACT_ATOMS: atom_id res chain seq x y z
N GLU A 1 7.74 20.31 46.36
CA GLU A 1 8.18 21.42 45.49
C GLU A 1 7.03 21.84 44.57
N ASP A 2 6.83 23.13 44.42
CA ASP A 2 5.79 23.66 43.53
C ASP A 2 6.23 23.48 42.05
N LEU A 3 5.69 22.48 41.40
CA LEU A 3 6.00 22.14 40.00
C LEU A 3 5.41 23.16 39.01
N THR A 4 4.49 24.03 39.46
CA THR A 4 3.82 25.01 38.56
C THR A 4 4.80 26.06 38.03
N LYS A 5 5.90 26.32 38.74
CA LYS A 5 6.98 27.23 38.29
C LYS A 5 7.62 26.77 36.99
N PHE A 6 7.73 25.45 36.77
CA PHE A 6 8.30 24.88 35.53
C PHE A 6 7.32 25.02 34.35
N GLY A 7 6.02 24.86 34.61
CA GLY A 7 5.00 25.04 33.57
C GLY A 7 4.92 26.46 33.01
N LYS A 8 5.28 27.48 33.83
CA LYS A 8 5.30 28.90 33.42
C LYS A 8 6.35 29.21 32.34
N VAL A 9 7.36 28.36 32.17
CA VAL A 9 8.39 28.50 31.11
C VAL A 9 7.79 28.24 29.74
N ILE A 10 6.72 27.45 29.66
CA ILE A 10 6.01 27.16 28.40
C ILE A 10 4.98 28.27 28.19
N THR A 11 5.26 29.16 27.26
CA THR A 11 4.40 30.29 26.93
C THR A 11 3.74 30.14 25.57
N ALA A 12 2.56 30.76 25.40
CA ALA A 12 1.87 30.75 24.09
C ALA A 12 2.73 31.39 22.98
N ASN A 13 3.49 32.44 23.30
CA ASN A 13 4.37 33.09 22.32
C ASN A 13 5.55 32.19 21.95
N GLY A 14 6.21 31.53 22.90
CA GLY A 14 7.29 30.60 22.61
C GLY A 14 6.85 29.40 21.79
N LEU A 15 5.64 28.86 22.04
CA LEU A 15 5.04 27.82 21.19
C LEU A 15 4.73 28.34 19.79
N LYS A 16 4.15 29.54 19.67
CA LYS A 16 3.84 30.15 18.37
C LYS A 16 5.09 30.37 17.53
N GLU A 17 6.18 30.87 18.10
CA GLU A 17 7.46 31.05 17.40
C GLU A 17 7.97 29.74 16.80
N LYS A 18 8.02 28.68 17.58
CA LYS A 18 8.49 27.35 17.13
C LYS A 18 7.58 26.74 16.06
N LEU A 19 6.25 26.84 16.26
CA LEU A 19 5.27 26.35 15.29
C LEU A 19 5.34 27.15 14.00
N THR A 20 5.55 28.47 14.05
CA THR A 20 5.68 29.31 12.85
C THR A 20 6.87 28.84 11.99
N ILE A 21 7.98 28.48 12.62
CA ILE A 21 9.16 27.97 11.91
C ILE A 21 8.86 26.58 11.31
N LEU A 22 8.40 25.62 12.14
CA LEU A 22 8.17 24.26 11.71
C LEU A 22 7.03 24.12 10.67
N ALA A 23 6.07 25.04 10.68
CA ALA A 23 4.96 25.07 9.72
C ALA A 23 5.21 26.02 8.54
N SER A 24 6.42 26.60 8.42
CA SER A 24 6.74 27.52 7.31
C SER A 24 6.88 26.78 5.97
N ALA A 25 6.75 27.51 4.88
CA ALA A 25 6.98 27.00 3.53
C ALA A 25 8.39 26.41 3.34
N ASP A 26 9.40 26.94 4.05
CA ASP A 26 10.78 26.44 3.98
C ASP A 26 10.91 25.01 4.50
N MET A 27 9.99 24.54 5.32
CA MET A 27 9.97 23.17 5.84
C MET A 27 9.25 22.18 4.87
N GLU A 28 8.67 22.66 3.76
CA GLU A 28 8.07 21.83 2.69
C GLU A 28 7.15 20.71 3.22
N GLY A 29 6.36 20.99 4.28
CA GLY A 29 5.50 20.01 4.92
C GLY A 29 6.22 18.91 5.71
N ARG A 30 7.53 18.80 5.67
CA ARG A 30 8.38 17.85 6.43
C ARG A 30 8.10 16.37 6.13
N GLU A 31 7.72 16.05 4.90
CA GLU A 31 7.53 14.64 4.52
C GLU A 31 8.82 13.85 4.79
N THR A 32 8.67 12.63 5.31
CA THR A 32 9.79 11.75 5.66
C THR A 32 10.81 11.63 4.52
N ALA A 33 12.10 11.70 4.84
CA ALA A 33 13.23 11.62 3.92
C ALA A 33 13.33 12.76 2.89
N THR A 34 12.49 13.79 2.94
CA THR A 34 12.59 14.98 2.08
C THR A 34 13.58 16.02 2.63
N PRO A 35 14.02 16.99 1.80
CA PRO A 35 14.81 18.10 2.29
C PRO A 35 14.14 18.90 3.41
N GLY A 36 12.80 19.04 3.36
CA GLY A 36 12.03 19.72 4.42
C GLY A 36 12.13 19.01 5.77
N GLN A 37 12.03 17.68 5.80
CA GLN A 37 12.22 16.90 7.02
C GLN A 37 13.64 17.05 7.57
N LYS A 38 14.66 17.05 6.70
CA LYS A 38 16.06 17.23 7.10
C LYS A 38 16.30 18.63 7.71
N ARG A 39 15.68 19.69 7.16
CA ARG A 39 15.72 21.03 7.76
C ARG A 39 15.04 21.08 9.13
N ALA A 40 13.90 20.40 9.26
CA ALA A 40 13.23 20.30 10.55
C ALA A 40 14.07 19.55 11.61
N ALA A 41 14.73 18.45 11.22
CA ALA A 41 15.65 17.71 12.07
C ALA A 41 16.80 18.62 12.55
N ALA A 42 17.43 19.35 11.63
CA ALA A 42 18.50 20.29 11.97
C ALA A 42 18.02 21.43 12.91
N TYR A 43 16.81 21.94 12.70
CA TYR A 43 16.20 22.92 13.59
C TYR A 43 16.01 22.37 15.02
N ILE A 44 15.45 21.16 15.15
CA ILE A 44 15.24 20.51 16.45
C ILE A 44 16.57 20.21 17.13
N GLU A 45 17.57 19.74 16.40
CA GLU A 45 18.92 19.50 16.89
C GLU A 45 19.52 20.79 17.48
N ASN A 46 19.39 21.92 16.79
CA ASN A 46 19.87 23.22 17.25
C ASN A 46 19.13 23.68 18.51
N GLU A 47 17.82 23.42 18.61
CA GLU A 47 17.07 23.70 19.82
C GLU A 47 17.52 22.83 20.99
N PHE A 48 17.83 21.55 20.79
CA PHE A 48 18.37 20.67 21.82
C PHE A 48 19.74 21.15 22.32
N LYS A 49 20.62 21.53 21.39
CA LYS A 49 21.92 22.16 21.74
C LYS A 49 21.74 23.43 22.55
N ARG A 50 20.82 24.32 22.14
CA ARG A 50 20.52 25.57 22.82
C ARG A 50 19.99 25.35 24.25
N MET A 51 19.23 24.26 24.45
CA MET A 51 18.72 23.87 25.77
C MET A 51 19.76 23.12 26.63
N GLY A 52 20.95 22.82 26.11
CA GLY A 52 22.02 22.12 26.82
C GLY A 52 21.80 20.60 26.96
N LEU A 53 20.95 19.99 26.12
CA LEU A 53 20.83 18.56 26.09
C LEU A 53 22.13 17.94 25.54
N GLN A 54 22.43 16.72 25.96
CA GLN A 54 23.50 15.92 25.37
C GLN A 54 22.99 15.13 24.16
N PRO A 55 23.86 14.81 23.18
CA PRO A 55 23.47 13.95 22.05
C PRO A 55 23.09 12.56 22.55
N GLY A 56 22.04 11.97 21.97
CA GLY A 56 21.51 10.67 22.37
C GLY A 56 21.93 9.51 21.46
N ASN A 57 22.78 9.77 20.45
CA ASN A 57 23.27 8.77 19.51
C ASN A 57 24.81 8.91 19.37
N GLY A 58 25.57 8.45 20.38
CA GLY A 58 27.01 8.71 20.46
C GLY A 58 27.26 10.22 20.52
N ASP A 59 28.05 10.75 19.58
CA ASP A 59 28.36 12.18 19.48
C ASP A 59 27.34 12.95 18.60
N SER A 60 26.28 12.30 18.13
CA SER A 60 25.25 12.87 17.27
C SER A 60 23.90 12.99 17.94
N TYR A 61 23.18 14.07 17.67
CA TYR A 61 21.77 14.18 18.00
C TYR A 61 20.88 13.43 17.02
N GLN A 62 21.38 13.14 15.81
CA GLN A 62 20.59 12.47 14.79
C GLN A 62 20.92 10.98 14.73
N GLN A 63 19.91 10.17 14.95
CA GLN A 63 19.92 8.73 14.68
C GLN A 63 19.39 8.53 13.27
N VAL A 64 20.31 8.46 12.29
CA VAL A 64 19.98 8.24 10.89
C VAL A 64 19.63 6.77 10.65
N TYR A 65 18.58 6.53 9.86
CA TYR A 65 18.14 5.19 9.47
C TYR A 65 17.64 5.16 8.02
N PRO A 66 17.80 4.01 7.34
CA PRO A 66 17.32 3.87 5.97
C PRO A 66 15.79 3.77 5.93
N VAL A 67 15.20 4.38 4.90
CA VAL A 67 13.82 4.22 4.49
C VAL A 67 13.78 3.84 3.02
N TYR A 68 12.85 2.98 2.67
CA TYR A 68 12.70 2.47 1.32
C TYR A 68 11.38 2.92 0.73
N GLN A 69 11.39 3.25 -0.56
CA GLN A 69 10.18 3.59 -1.30
C GLN A 69 10.20 2.89 -2.65
N ASP A 70 9.15 2.11 -2.92
CA ASP A 70 8.99 1.47 -4.22
C ASP A 70 8.31 2.43 -5.22
N ALA A 71 8.77 2.37 -6.47
CA ALA A 71 8.14 3.04 -7.60
C ALA A 71 7.90 2.04 -8.74
N LEU A 72 6.74 2.13 -9.38
CA LEU A 72 6.39 1.35 -10.56
C LEU A 72 6.90 2.08 -11.80
N THR A 73 7.91 1.51 -12.47
CA THR A 73 8.57 2.12 -13.63
C THR A 73 8.05 1.57 -14.96
N GLU A 74 7.61 0.29 -14.99
CA GLU A 74 6.95 -0.30 -16.16
C GLU A 74 5.63 -0.93 -15.76
N LYS A 75 4.63 -0.75 -16.61
CA LYS A 75 3.27 -1.25 -16.43
C LYS A 75 2.61 -1.46 -17.79
N GLN A 76 2.51 -2.72 -18.20
CA GLN A 76 1.90 -3.09 -19.48
C GLN A 76 0.95 -4.26 -19.30
N LEU A 77 -0.12 -4.26 -20.06
CA LEU A 77 -1.02 -5.38 -20.22
C LEU A 77 -1.36 -5.51 -21.71
N VAL A 78 -1.11 -6.67 -22.27
CA VAL A 78 -1.53 -7.03 -23.64
C VAL A 78 -2.47 -8.23 -23.54
N VAL A 79 -3.64 -8.15 -24.16
CA VAL A 79 -4.62 -9.22 -24.19
C VAL A 79 -4.99 -9.52 -25.63
N ASN A 80 -4.82 -10.78 -26.06
CA ASN A 80 -5.08 -11.25 -27.41
C ASN A 80 -4.41 -10.38 -28.50
N GLY A 81 -3.16 -9.93 -28.22
CA GLY A 81 -2.37 -9.08 -29.11
C GLY A 81 -2.71 -7.59 -29.06
N LYS A 82 -3.71 -7.17 -28.27
CA LYS A 82 -4.11 -5.77 -28.13
C LYS A 82 -3.56 -5.19 -26.82
N SER A 83 -2.87 -4.05 -26.92
CA SER A 83 -2.42 -3.29 -25.75
C SER A 83 -3.60 -2.64 -25.03
N MET A 84 -3.56 -2.69 -23.70
CA MET A 84 -4.54 -2.09 -22.81
C MET A 84 -3.99 -0.83 -22.14
N ASP A 85 -4.85 0.15 -21.88
CA ASP A 85 -4.47 1.45 -21.35
C ASP A 85 -4.49 1.44 -19.81
N TRP A 86 -3.43 1.98 -19.20
CA TRP A 86 -3.35 2.17 -17.75
C TRP A 86 -4.47 3.10 -17.25
N ASP A 87 -5.09 2.71 -16.12
CA ASP A 87 -6.23 3.41 -15.48
C ASP A 87 -7.52 3.52 -16.31
N LYS A 88 -7.48 3.13 -17.56
CA LYS A 88 -8.68 3.00 -18.39
C LYS A 88 -9.13 1.55 -18.48
N ASP A 89 -8.20 0.63 -18.67
CA ASP A 89 -8.46 -0.79 -18.86
C ASP A 89 -7.92 -1.66 -17.72
N PHE A 90 -6.83 -1.24 -17.07
CA PHE A 90 -6.21 -2.00 -15.99
C PHE A 90 -5.38 -1.12 -15.06
N ASN A 91 -5.12 -1.64 -13.85
CA ASN A 91 -4.07 -1.19 -12.96
C ASN A 91 -3.62 -2.29 -12.01
N PHE A 92 -2.53 -2.05 -11.29
CA PHE A 92 -2.11 -2.91 -10.17
C PHE A 92 -1.85 -2.09 -8.92
N SER A 93 -1.93 -2.77 -7.77
CA SER A 93 -1.49 -2.21 -6.50
C SER A 93 0.03 -2.38 -6.34
N MET A 94 0.72 -1.31 -5.95
CA MET A 94 2.14 -1.34 -5.58
C MET A 94 2.47 -2.38 -4.51
N GLN A 95 1.51 -2.64 -3.62
CA GLN A 95 1.70 -3.56 -2.48
C GLN A 95 1.66 -5.04 -2.88
N THR A 96 0.94 -5.37 -3.95
CA THR A 96 0.69 -6.77 -4.33
C THR A 96 1.40 -7.19 -5.60
N ILE A 97 1.85 -6.23 -6.44
CA ILE A 97 2.48 -6.58 -7.71
C ILE A 97 3.90 -7.13 -7.50
N ALA A 98 4.19 -8.25 -8.14
CA ALA A 98 5.54 -8.75 -8.33
C ALA A 98 6.16 -8.13 -9.59
N SER A 99 7.47 -7.81 -9.55
CA SER A 99 8.19 -7.43 -10.77
C SER A 99 8.42 -8.65 -11.65
N GLY A 100 8.17 -8.50 -12.94
CA GLY A 100 8.40 -9.54 -13.92
C GLY A 100 7.70 -9.30 -15.25
N ASN A 101 7.96 -10.21 -16.17
CA ASN A 101 7.26 -10.33 -17.44
C ASN A 101 6.54 -11.70 -17.45
N PHE A 102 5.22 -11.65 -17.43
CA PHE A 102 4.35 -12.80 -17.25
C PHE A 102 3.57 -13.07 -18.52
N ASN A 103 3.70 -14.27 -19.06
CA ASN A 103 3.04 -14.69 -20.28
C ASN A 103 2.14 -15.88 -20.00
N TYR A 104 0.88 -15.77 -20.40
CA TYR A 104 -0.12 -16.84 -20.27
C TYR A 104 -0.88 -17.02 -21.56
N SER A 105 -1.31 -18.27 -21.84
CA SER A 105 -2.13 -18.63 -23.00
C SER A 105 -3.57 -18.96 -22.62
N SER A 106 -3.89 -18.95 -21.33
CA SER A 106 -5.23 -19.24 -20.83
C SER A 106 -5.46 -18.64 -19.45
N ILE A 107 -6.73 -18.49 -19.09
CA ILE A 107 -7.18 -18.11 -17.75
C ILE A 107 -8.20 -19.11 -17.23
N VAL A 108 -8.47 -19.08 -15.92
CA VAL A 108 -9.62 -19.74 -15.31
C VAL A 108 -10.56 -18.68 -14.74
N PHE A 109 -11.77 -18.62 -15.25
CA PHE A 109 -12.81 -17.76 -14.70
C PHE A 109 -13.52 -18.46 -13.54
N ALA A 110 -13.54 -17.82 -12.36
CA ALA A 110 -14.10 -18.37 -11.12
C ALA A 110 -15.24 -17.51 -10.54
N GLY A 111 -16.02 -16.84 -11.40
CA GLY A 111 -17.15 -16.02 -10.96
C GLY A 111 -16.69 -14.93 -9.97
N TYR A 112 -17.26 -14.91 -8.77
CA TYR A 112 -16.83 -13.96 -7.73
C TYR A 112 -15.59 -14.41 -6.94
N GLY A 113 -15.12 -15.64 -7.12
CA GLY A 113 -13.92 -16.15 -6.44
C GLY A 113 -14.09 -16.28 -4.92
N ILE A 114 -15.28 -16.58 -4.45
CA ILE A 114 -15.61 -16.69 -3.03
C ILE A 114 -15.70 -18.16 -2.59
N VAL A 115 -15.13 -18.44 -1.41
CA VAL A 115 -15.38 -19.66 -0.67
C VAL A 115 -15.90 -19.27 0.70
N ASP A 116 -17.15 -19.62 0.99
CA ASP A 116 -17.82 -19.38 2.27
C ASP A 116 -18.64 -20.62 2.64
N SER A 117 -18.04 -21.49 3.42
CA SER A 117 -18.65 -22.78 3.81
C SER A 117 -19.93 -22.59 4.64
N ALA A 118 -20.01 -21.51 5.43
CA ALA A 118 -21.19 -21.21 6.24
C ALA A 118 -22.42 -20.86 5.38
N LYS A 119 -22.18 -20.34 4.18
CA LYS A 119 -23.23 -20.00 3.20
C LYS A 119 -23.33 -21.01 2.05
N GLY A 120 -22.55 -22.07 2.08
CA GLY A 120 -22.53 -23.07 1.00
C GLY A 120 -21.94 -22.54 -0.33
N ILE A 121 -21.19 -21.46 -0.31
CA ILE A 121 -20.60 -20.84 -1.52
C ILE A 121 -19.22 -21.43 -1.77
N ASN A 122 -18.98 -21.94 -2.96
CA ASN A 122 -17.68 -22.35 -3.44
C ASN A 122 -17.55 -22.08 -4.93
N ASP A 123 -17.01 -20.92 -5.29
CA ASP A 123 -16.83 -20.51 -6.68
C ASP A 123 -15.73 -21.28 -7.39
N TYR A 124 -14.91 -22.01 -6.66
CA TYR A 124 -13.83 -22.84 -7.19
C TYR A 124 -14.20 -24.33 -7.29
N ALA A 125 -15.47 -24.69 -7.07
CA ALA A 125 -15.89 -26.07 -7.20
C ALA A 125 -15.62 -26.58 -8.63
N ASN A 126 -14.96 -27.72 -8.74
CA ASN A 126 -14.61 -28.36 -10.02
C ASN A 126 -13.70 -27.54 -10.95
N LEU A 127 -13.01 -26.50 -10.42
CA LEU A 127 -12.03 -25.72 -11.17
C LEU A 127 -10.60 -26.17 -10.80
N ASP A 128 -9.79 -26.48 -11.78
CA ASP A 128 -8.36 -26.63 -11.64
C ASP A 128 -7.70 -25.28 -11.85
N VAL A 129 -7.22 -24.66 -10.76
CA VAL A 129 -6.57 -23.34 -10.78
C VAL A 129 -5.09 -23.39 -10.44
N LYS A 130 -4.56 -24.58 -10.13
CA LYS A 130 -3.16 -24.75 -9.77
C LYS A 130 -2.24 -24.36 -10.90
N GLY A 131 -1.32 -23.43 -10.66
CA GLY A 131 -0.39 -22.92 -11.67
C GLY A 131 -1.05 -22.07 -12.75
N LYS A 132 -2.29 -21.58 -12.55
CA LYS A 132 -3.03 -20.82 -13.56
C LYS A 132 -3.33 -19.40 -13.10
N LEU A 133 -3.55 -18.51 -14.06
CA LEU A 133 -4.06 -17.17 -13.82
C LEU A 133 -5.58 -17.23 -13.68
N VAL A 134 -6.11 -16.70 -12.58
CA VAL A 134 -7.55 -16.73 -12.27
C VAL A 134 -8.18 -15.36 -12.52
N VAL A 135 -9.37 -15.32 -13.08
CA VAL A 135 -10.20 -14.12 -13.25
C VAL A 135 -11.41 -14.22 -12.34
N VAL A 136 -11.67 -13.17 -11.57
CA VAL A 136 -12.84 -13.04 -10.71
C VAL A 136 -13.49 -11.67 -10.85
N VAL A 137 -14.78 -11.58 -10.54
CA VAL A 137 -15.51 -10.30 -10.49
C VAL A 137 -15.45 -9.74 -9.07
N GLU A 138 -15.34 -8.42 -8.93
CA GLU A 138 -15.43 -7.74 -7.64
C GLU A 138 -16.81 -7.96 -6.97
N GLY A 139 -16.90 -7.72 -5.66
CA GLY A 139 -18.16 -7.91 -4.92
C GLY A 139 -18.49 -9.38 -4.65
N SER A 140 -19.78 -9.69 -4.60
CA SER A 140 -20.31 -11.03 -4.33
C SER A 140 -21.68 -11.23 -4.94
N SER A 141 -22.08 -12.47 -5.18
CA SER A 141 -23.42 -12.84 -5.64
C SER A 141 -24.53 -12.53 -4.61
N THR A 142 -24.18 -12.35 -3.35
CA THR A 142 -25.11 -12.10 -2.24
C THR A 142 -25.22 -10.63 -1.85
N GLY A 143 -24.65 -9.71 -2.64
CA GLY A 143 -24.66 -8.27 -2.34
C GLY A 143 -23.85 -7.85 -1.11
N MET A 144 -22.94 -8.71 -0.63
CA MET A 144 -22.02 -8.32 0.46
C MET A 144 -21.18 -7.12 0.05
N PRO A 145 -21.11 -6.06 0.88
CA PRO A 145 -20.31 -4.89 0.54
C PRO A 145 -18.82 -5.27 0.40
N THR A 146 -18.15 -4.68 -0.58
CA THR A 146 -16.70 -4.86 -0.78
C THR A 146 -15.88 -4.25 0.34
N MET A 147 -16.43 -3.23 1.01
CA MET A 147 -15.84 -2.60 2.19
C MET A 147 -16.58 -3.07 3.46
N GLY A 148 -15.83 -3.55 4.44
CA GLY A 148 -16.39 -3.92 5.75
C GLY A 148 -16.84 -2.67 6.52
N VAL A 149 -18.02 -2.72 7.10
CA VAL A 149 -18.47 -1.77 8.12
C VAL A 149 -17.80 -2.18 9.42
N GLY A 150 -16.72 -1.48 9.81
CA GLY A 150 -15.94 -1.80 11.00
C GLY A 150 -14.43 -1.74 10.72
N GLY A 151 -13.62 -1.65 11.77
CA GLY A 151 -12.17 -1.47 11.66
C GLY A 151 -11.43 -2.54 10.85
N SER A 152 -10.12 -2.40 10.71
CA SER A 152 -9.25 -3.19 9.83
C SER A 152 -9.38 -4.72 9.93
N ARG A 153 -9.80 -5.26 11.08
CA ARG A 153 -10.07 -6.70 11.27
C ARG A 153 -11.34 -7.18 10.55
N ALA A 154 -12.39 -6.35 10.53
CA ALA A 154 -13.65 -6.67 9.81
C ALA A 154 -13.44 -6.64 8.29
N PHE A 155 -12.55 -5.76 7.81
CA PHE A 155 -12.20 -5.68 6.39
C PHE A 155 -11.49 -6.96 5.90
N SER A 156 -10.56 -7.51 6.68
CA SER A 156 -9.83 -8.73 6.31
C SER A 156 -10.68 -10.01 6.40
N ALA A 157 -11.79 -9.98 7.15
CA ALA A 157 -12.70 -11.11 7.29
C ALA A 157 -13.80 -11.15 6.22
N ASN A 158 -13.99 -10.07 5.43
CA ASN A 158 -14.99 -10.02 4.39
C ASN A 158 -14.57 -10.87 3.15
N PRO A 159 -15.28 -11.95 2.82
CA PRO A 159 -14.94 -12.82 1.69
C PRO A 159 -14.97 -12.12 0.33
N ALA A 160 -15.74 -11.03 0.20
CA ALA A 160 -15.84 -10.22 -1.02
C ALA A 160 -14.66 -9.25 -1.20
N SER A 161 -13.80 -9.07 -0.18
CA SER A 161 -12.66 -8.16 -0.29
C SER A 161 -11.60 -8.70 -1.24
N PRO A 162 -10.88 -7.83 -1.99
CA PRO A 162 -9.81 -8.27 -2.89
C PRO A 162 -8.73 -9.10 -2.17
N ALA A 163 -8.39 -8.73 -0.94
CA ALA A 163 -7.42 -9.46 -0.13
C ALA A 163 -7.88 -10.88 0.25
N ALA A 164 -9.19 -11.07 0.51
CA ALA A 164 -9.74 -12.39 0.79
C ALA A 164 -9.74 -13.26 -0.48
N LYS A 165 -10.15 -12.70 -1.62
CA LYS A 165 -10.12 -13.40 -2.93
C LYS A 165 -8.70 -13.81 -3.31
N MET A 166 -7.71 -12.91 -3.11
CA MET A 166 -6.30 -13.21 -3.34
C MET A 166 -5.83 -14.39 -2.46
N ARG A 167 -6.16 -14.37 -1.15
CA ARG A 167 -5.79 -15.47 -0.24
C ARG A 167 -6.40 -16.81 -0.67
N VAL A 168 -7.68 -16.81 -1.07
CA VAL A 168 -8.36 -18.02 -1.55
C VAL A 168 -7.71 -18.55 -2.82
N ALA A 169 -7.49 -17.70 -3.83
CA ALA A 169 -6.84 -18.08 -5.07
C ALA A 169 -5.43 -18.64 -4.85
N SER A 170 -4.62 -17.94 -4.06
CA SER A 170 -3.26 -18.36 -3.69
C SER A 170 -3.25 -19.69 -2.93
N ALA A 171 -4.14 -19.88 -1.94
CA ALA A 171 -4.26 -21.13 -1.19
C ALA A 171 -4.65 -22.33 -2.09
N LYS A 172 -5.35 -22.08 -3.19
CA LYS A 172 -5.68 -23.10 -4.20
C LYS A 172 -4.58 -23.29 -5.27
N GLY A 173 -3.45 -22.59 -5.11
CA GLY A 173 -2.28 -22.73 -5.99
C GLY A 173 -2.35 -21.90 -7.25
N ALA A 174 -3.24 -20.93 -7.37
CA ALA A 174 -3.22 -19.96 -8.47
C ALA A 174 -1.92 -19.13 -8.42
N ILE A 175 -1.40 -18.76 -9.58
CA ILE A 175 -0.17 -17.96 -9.69
C ILE A 175 -0.44 -16.46 -9.82
N GLY A 176 -1.68 -16.07 -10.05
CA GLY A 176 -2.12 -14.69 -10.11
C GLY A 176 -3.63 -14.57 -10.16
N LEU A 177 -4.11 -13.35 -9.91
CA LEU A 177 -5.53 -12.99 -9.88
C LEU A 177 -5.78 -11.73 -10.68
N LEU A 178 -6.71 -11.80 -11.64
CA LEU A 178 -7.28 -10.63 -12.30
C LEU A 178 -8.66 -10.37 -11.70
N VAL A 179 -8.88 -9.14 -11.19
CA VAL A 179 -10.14 -8.73 -10.58
C VAL A 179 -10.86 -7.77 -11.50
N VAL A 180 -12.02 -8.18 -12.00
CA VAL A 180 -12.88 -7.34 -12.83
C VAL A 180 -13.57 -6.33 -11.94
N SER A 181 -13.35 -5.04 -12.19
CA SER A 181 -13.87 -3.95 -11.38
C SER A 181 -14.76 -3.00 -12.19
N ALA A 182 -15.80 -2.47 -11.54
CA ALA A 182 -16.64 -1.40 -12.08
C ALA A 182 -15.94 -0.03 -12.11
N ASP A 183 -14.83 0.11 -11.40
CA ASP A 183 -14.15 1.39 -11.18
C ASP A 183 -13.18 1.77 -12.33
N PHE A 184 -13.54 1.40 -13.55
CA PHE A 184 -12.84 1.79 -14.77
C PHE A 184 -13.78 2.52 -15.75
N PRO A 185 -13.28 3.57 -16.44
CA PRO A 185 -11.95 4.17 -16.27
C PRO A 185 -11.81 4.85 -14.91
N LYS A 186 -10.59 4.84 -14.35
CA LYS A 186 -10.34 5.45 -13.04
C LYS A 186 -10.58 6.95 -13.07
N LYS A 187 -11.28 7.46 -12.04
CA LYS A 187 -11.50 8.90 -11.85
C LYS A 187 -10.26 9.62 -11.31
N MET A 188 -9.43 8.90 -10.57
CA MET A 188 -8.17 9.40 -10.02
C MET A 188 -7.04 8.48 -10.49
N ALA A 189 -5.91 9.08 -10.87
CA ALA A 189 -4.73 8.33 -11.29
C ALA A 189 -4.26 7.37 -10.19
N THR A 190 -3.98 6.14 -10.56
CA THR A 190 -3.38 5.16 -9.65
C THR A 190 -1.96 5.57 -9.30
N GLN A 191 -1.66 5.63 -8.01
CA GLN A 191 -0.33 6.00 -7.55
C GLN A 191 0.71 4.98 -8.01
N VAL A 192 1.78 5.49 -8.63
CA VAL A 192 2.92 4.68 -9.09
C VAL A 192 4.10 4.71 -8.11
N LYS A 193 3.99 5.47 -7.01
CA LYS A 193 4.91 5.43 -5.87
C LYS A 193 4.18 4.86 -4.66
N GLY A 194 4.84 3.93 -3.98
CA GLY A 194 4.35 3.34 -2.73
C GLY A 194 4.63 4.24 -1.52
N GLY A 195 4.02 3.91 -0.38
CA GLY A 195 4.41 4.48 0.90
C GLY A 195 5.82 4.06 1.31
N MET A 196 6.45 4.84 2.17
CA MET A 196 7.76 4.52 2.71
C MET A 196 7.69 3.40 3.76
N TYR A 197 8.75 2.61 3.87
CA TYR A 197 8.85 1.51 4.82
C TYR A 197 10.30 1.34 5.33
N LEU A 198 10.43 0.75 6.55
CA LEU A 198 11.73 0.62 7.24
C LEU A 198 12.48 -0.66 6.89
N LYS A 199 11.79 -1.70 6.47
CA LYS A 199 12.40 -3.01 6.22
C LYS A 199 12.00 -3.52 4.84
N LYS A 200 13.00 -3.84 4.01
CA LYS A 200 12.74 -4.47 2.70
C LYS A 200 11.97 -5.76 2.90
N ASN A 201 10.85 -5.88 2.20
CA ASN A 201 10.09 -7.11 2.12
C ASN A 201 10.53 -7.87 0.86
N ASN A 202 11.26 -8.96 1.06
CA ASN A 202 11.73 -9.82 -0.04
C ASN A 202 10.74 -10.94 -0.37
N ALA A 203 9.53 -10.93 0.20
CA ALA A 203 8.51 -11.90 -0.16
C ALA A 203 8.11 -11.73 -1.63
N ALA A 204 8.04 -12.84 -2.35
CA ALA A 204 7.51 -12.85 -3.70
C ALA A 204 6.07 -12.30 -3.67
N GLY A 205 5.83 -11.23 -4.41
CA GLY A 205 4.49 -10.67 -4.52
C GLY A 205 3.58 -11.65 -5.27
N PHE A 206 2.29 -11.66 -4.93
CA PHE A 206 1.28 -12.36 -5.69
C PHE A 206 0.79 -11.43 -6.81
N LEU A 207 0.80 -11.92 -8.06
CA LEU A 207 0.34 -11.13 -9.20
C LEU A 207 -1.15 -10.82 -9.06
N MET A 208 -1.51 -9.59 -8.74
CA MET A 208 -2.90 -9.13 -8.67
C MET A 208 -3.08 -7.88 -9.52
N VAL A 209 -3.99 -7.98 -10.51
CA VAL A 209 -4.30 -6.93 -11.47
C VAL A 209 -5.79 -6.64 -11.44
N ASN A 210 -6.17 -5.37 -11.32
CA ASN A 210 -7.55 -4.96 -11.55
C ASN A 210 -7.73 -4.70 -13.06
N ILE A 211 -8.84 -5.18 -13.61
CA ILE A 211 -9.15 -5.05 -15.03
C ILE A 211 -10.57 -4.53 -15.25
N SER A 212 -10.77 -3.84 -16.36
CA SER A 212 -12.08 -3.35 -16.79
C SER A 212 -12.97 -4.49 -17.34
N ALA A 213 -14.26 -4.21 -17.47
CA ALA A 213 -15.20 -5.10 -18.15
C ALA A 213 -14.80 -5.36 -19.60
N ASN A 214 -14.19 -4.38 -20.29
CA ASN A 214 -13.68 -4.53 -21.65
C ASN A 214 -12.59 -5.61 -21.73
N VAL A 215 -11.61 -5.55 -20.82
CA VAL A 215 -10.54 -6.57 -20.74
C VAL A 215 -11.12 -7.94 -20.42
N ALA A 216 -11.99 -8.03 -19.41
CA ALA A 216 -12.62 -9.29 -19.02
C ALA A 216 -13.42 -9.92 -20.16
N SER A 217 -14.18 -9.12 -20.91
CA SER A 217 -14.94 -9.59 -22.08
C SER A 217 -14.02 -10.20 -23.13
N SER A 218 -12.90 -9.55 -23.44
CA SER A 218 -11.88 -10.08 -24.37
C SER A 218 -11.27 -11.38 -23.86
N LEU A 219 -11.02 -11.51 -22.56
CA LEU A 219 -10.50 -12.74 -21.94
C LEU A 219 -11.49 -13.90 -22.01
N LEU A 220 -12.79 -13.61 -21.95
CA LEU A 220 -13.88 -14.59 -22.09
C LEU A 220 -14.25 -14.89 -23.56
N GLY A 221 -13.51 -14.33 -24.50
CA GLY A 221 -13.72 -14.57 -25.95
C GLY A 221 -14.85 -13.75 -26.57
N ASN A 222 -15.29 -12.66 -25.92
CA ASN A 222 -16.36 -11.80 -26.44
C ASN A 222 -15.76 -10.63 -27.24
N ALA A 223 -16.31 -10.36 -28.41
CA ALA A 223 -15.89 -9.25 -29.28
C ALA A 223 -16.39 -7.89 -28.80
N THR A 224 -17.45 -7.85 -27.98
CA THR A 224 -18.06 -6.64 -27.40
C THR A 224 -17.93 -6.65 -25.89
N THR A 225 -17.89 -5.46 -25.31
CA THR A 225 -17.84 -5.31 -23.84
C THR A 225 -19.16 -5.75 -23.21
N LEU A 226 -19.08 -6.75 -22.35
CA LEU A 226 -20.21 -7.21 -21.53
C LEU A 226 -20.40 -6.32 -20.30
N SER A 227 -21.61 -6.32 -19.75
CA SER A 227 -21.85 -5.74 -18.42
C SER A 227 -21.17 -6.59 -17.33
N LEU A 228 -20.94 -6.01 -16.15
CA LEU A 228 -20.40 -6.78 -15.02
C LEU A 228 -21.30 -7.93 -14.58
N SER A 229 -22.63 -7.75 -14.68
CA SER A 229 -23.60 -8.81 -14.38
C SER A 229 -23.50 -9.97 -15.38
N ASP A 230 -23.32 -9.68 -16.67
CA ASP A 230 -23.17 -10.71 -17.70
C ASP A 230 -21.82 -11.43 -17.55
N ILE A 231 -20.74 -10.70 -17.23
CA ILE A 231 -19.46 -11.31 -16.91
C ILE A 231 -19.60 -12.24 -15.70
N ALA A 232 -20.26 -11.77 -14.61
CA ALA A 232 -20.46 -12.59 -13.42
C ALA A 232 -21.29 -13.85 -13.67
N ALA A 233 -22.22 -13.79 -14.62
CA ALA A 233 -23.08 -14.89 -15.05
C ALA A 233 -22.40 -15.83 -16.07
N ALA A 234 -21.23 -15.48 -16.60
CA ALA A 234 -20.51 -16.30 -17.56
C ALA A 234 -20.15 -17.68 -16.98
N THR A 235 -20.02 -18.68 -17.83
CA THR A 235 -19.68 -20.05 -17.43
C THR A 235 -18.30 -20.08 -16.76
N LYS A 236 -18.25 -20.62 -15.53
CA LYS A 236 -16.97 -20.84 -14.84
C LYS A 236 -16.18 -21.94 -15.55
N GLY A 237 -14.88 -21.72 -15.74
CA GLY A 237 -14.03 -22.65 -16.44
C GLY A 237 -12.80 -22.02 -17.06
N SER A 238 -12.10 -22.79 -17.89
CA SER A 238 -10.90 -22.33 -18.59
C SER A 238 -11.26 -21.66 -19.91
N TYR A 239 -10.58 -20.56 -20.21
CA TYR A 239 -10.69 -19.83 -21.47
C TYR A 239 -9.31 -19.64 -22.09
N ASN A 240 -9.20 -19.82 -23.40
CA ASN A 240 -7.97 -19.53 -24.14
C ASN A 240 -7.87 -18.00 -24.33
N ALA A 241 -6.79 -17.43 -23.89
CA ALA A 241 -6.52 -16.01 -24.05
C ALA A 241 -5.01 -15.76 -23.96
N GLY A 242 -4.44 -15.07 -24.94
CA GLY A 242 -3.06 -14.64 -24.89
C GLY A 242 -2.93 -13.42 -23.97
N ILE A 243 -2.11 -13.51 -22.94
CA ILE A 243 -1.93 -12.44 -21.96
C ILE A 243 -0.45 -12.22 -21.75
N ASN A 244 -0.01 -10.97 -21.86
CA ASN A 244 1.31 -10.54 -21.42
C ASN A 244 1.14 -9.40 -20.43
N ILE A 245 1.74 -9.55 -19.24
CA ILE A 245 1.77 -8.54 -18.17
C ILE A 245 3.21 -8.21 -17.87
N VAL A 246 3.58 -6.93 -17.98
CA VAL A 246 4.90 -6.44 -17.56
C VAL A 246 4.69 -5.49 -16.41
N ALA A 247 5.40 -5.75 -15.32
CA ALA A 247 5.47 -4.86 -14.16
C ALA A 247 6.92 -4.78 -13.68
N THR A 248 7.47 -3.60 -13.56
CA THR A 248 8.80 -3.39 -12.99
C THR A 248 8.72 -2.38 -11.86
N LYS A 249 9.22 -2.78 -10.70
CA LYS A 249 9.39 -1.89 -9.55
C LYS A 249 10.86 -1.59 -9.34
N THR A 250 11.16 -0.34 -9.03
CA THR A 250 12.43 0.10 -8.46
C THR A 250 12.23 0.44 -7.00
N THR A 251 13.29 0.29 -6.20
CA THR A 251 13.27 0.65 -4.78
C THR A 251 14.31 1.72 -4.55
N ASP A 252 13.85 2.92 -4.19
CA ASP A 252 14.71 4.01 -3.75
C ASP A 252 15.15 3.74 -2.31
N ASN A 253 16.45 3.94 -2.05
CA ASN A 253 17.04 3.92 -0.72
C ASN A 253 17.24 5.35 -0.25
N LEU A 254 16.41 5.78 0.68
CA LEU A 254 16.38 7.12 1.23
C LEU A 254 16.85 7.09 2.68
N GLU A 255 17.08 8.25 3.26
CA GLU A 255 17.50 8.38 4.66
C GLU A 255 16.59 9.35 5.41
N SER A 256 16.19 8.93 6.61
CA SER A 256 15.51 9.76 7.59
C SER A 256 16.25 9.71 8.92
N SER A 257 15.85 10.53 9.89
CA SER A 257 16.49 10.52 11.22
C SER A 257 15.47 10.74 12.33
N ASN A 258 15.77 10.17 13.51
CA ASN A 258 15.23 10.62 14.76
C ASN A 258 16.18 11.67 15.35
N VAL A 259 15.69 12.71 16.00
CA VAL A 259 16.50 13.65 16.75
C VAL A 259 16.39 13.30 18.23
N VAL A 260 17.50 12.93 18.86
CA VAL A 260 17.54 12.41 20.22
C VAL A 260 18.44 13.29 21.08
N GLY A 261 17.86 13.89 22.12
CA GLY A 261 18.58 14.62 23.14
C GLY A 261 18.38 13.97 24.51
N VAL A 262 19.41 13.98 25.35
CA VAL A 262 19.42 13.33 26.66
C VAL A 262 19.74 14.36 27.75
N ILE A 263 19.02 14.28 28.85
CA ILE A 263 19.37 14.90 30.12
C ILE A 263 19.82 13.79 31.07
N PRO A 264 21.10 13.68 31.43
CA PRO A 264 21.57 12.63 32.35
C PRO A 264 20.90 12.71 33.71
N GLY A 265 20.48 11.56 34.22
CA GLY A 265 20.02 11.44 35.60
C GLY A 265 21.17 11.47 36.62
N THR A 266 20.85 11.70 37.89
CA THR A 266 21.84 11.78 38.98
C THR A 266 22.02 10.49 39.74
N ASP A 267 20.95 9.87 40.20
CA ASP A 267 20.94 8.71 41.13
C ASP A 267 20.40 7.40 40.47
N LYS A 268 19.53 7.53 39.47
CA LYS A 268 18.92 6.39 38.77
C LYS A 268 19.26 6.41 37.30
N LYS A 269 20.54 6.29 36.99
CA LYS A 269 21.07 6.44 35.60
C LYS A 269 20.60 5.38 34.66
N GLU A 270 20.15 4.22 35.15
CA GLU A 270 19.66 3.10 34.35
C GLU A 270 18.12 3.14 34.13
N GLU A 271 17.43 4.11 34.75
CA GLU A 271 16.00 4.33 34.52
C GLU A 271 15.79 5.49 33.54
N TYR A 272 14.97 5.28 32.52
CA TYR A 272 14.72 6.25 31.47
C TYR A 272 13.27 6.73 31.45
N LEU A 273 13.08 8.04 31.42
CA LEU A 273 11.83 8.67 31.03
C LEU A 273 11.95 9.14 29.58
N VAL A 274 11.17 8.55 28.66
CA VAL A 274 11.21 8.89 27.24
C VAL A 274 10.02 9.77 26.90
N LEU A 275 10.32 10.96 26.33
CA LEU A 275 9.32 11.83 25.71
C LEU A 275 9.53 11.77 24.19
N SER A 276 8.50 11.41 23.45
CA SER A 276 8.58 11.33 21.99
C SER A 276 7.46 12.11 21.32
N ALA A 277 7.80 12.75 20.20
CA ALA A 277 6.85 13.44 19.35
C ALA A 277 7.28 13.30 17.88
N ARG A 278 6.31 13.17 16.98
CA ARG A 278 6.58 13.20 15.55
C ARG A 278 6.85 14.63 15.10
N TYR A 279 7.86 14.78 14.25
CA TYR A 279 8.16 16.06 13.59
C TYR A 279 8.03 15.99 12.07
N ASP A 280 7.96 14.78 11.51
CA ASP A 280 7.63 14.53 10.11
C ASP A 280 6.11 14.64 9.89
N HIS A 281 5.71 15.01 8.67
CA HIS A 281 4.32 15.09 8.24
C HIS A 281 4.20 14.78 6.75
N SER A 282 3.03 14.35 6.30
CA SER A 282 2.75 14.21 4.86
C SER A 282 2.49 15.59 4.27
N GLY A 283 3.49 16.23 3.74
CA GLY A 283 3.60 17.52 3.13
C GLY A 283 2.38 18.39 2.88
#